data_81c0f997848c0b0c72ac74d4ce8d6d9f
#
_entry.id   81c0f997848c0b0c72ac74d4ce8d6d9f
#
_cell.length_a   1.000
_cell.length_b   1.000
_cell.length_c   1.000
_cell.angle_alpha   90.00
_cell.angle_beta   90.00
_cell.angle_gamma   90.00
#
_symmetry.space_group_name_H-M   'P 1'
#
loop_
_entity.id
_entity.type
_entity.pdbx_description
1 polymer ?
#
loop_
_entity_poly.entity_id
_entity_poly.type
_entity_poly.pdbx_seq_one_letter_code
_entity_poly.pdbx_strand_id
1 'polypeptide(L)'
;GHTYVTYGPLAAGATQIIFEGIPTFPNAGRFWQMIERHKCSIFYTAPTAIRSLIKAAEGDAAVHPARSDLSSLRILGSVGEPINPEAWMWYYKHVGGERCPIVDTFWQTETGGHVITPLPGATPLVPGSCTLPLPGITAAIVDETGNDVANGAGGILVIKRPWPSMIRTIWNDPERFKKSYFPEELKGYYLAGDG
;
A
#
# COMPACT_ATOMS: atom_id res chain seq x y z
N GLY A 1 -1.36 -7.66 -6.83
CA GLY A 1 -2.38 -6.92 -7.36
C GLY A 1 -3.74 -7.52 -7.65
N HIS A 2 -3.85 -8.76 -8.13
CA HIS A 2 -5.13 -9.27 -8.66
C HIS A 2 -6.25 -9.28 -7.61
N THR A 3 -5.98 -9.78 -6.43
CA THR A 3 -7.00 -9.90 -5.37
C THR A 3 -7.53 -8.53 -4.96
N TYR A 4 -6.64 -7.60 -4.66
CA TYR A 4 -7.06 -6.32 -4.12
C TYR A 4 -7.44 -5.30 -5.19
N VAL A 5 -6.65 -5.17 -6.24
CA VAL A 5 -6.89 -4.16 -7.28
C VAL A 5 -8.05 -4.53 -8.19
N THR A 6 -8.26 -5.82 -8.45
CA THR A 6 -9.31 -6.30 -9.37
C THR A 6 -10.52 -6.83 -8.61
N TYR A 7 -10.33 -7.88 -7.80
CA TYR A 7 -11.47 -8.60 -7.22
C TYR A 7 -12.04 -7.92 -5.98
N GLY A 8 -11.21 -7.33 -5.12
CA GLY A 8 -11.66 -6.71 -3.88
C GLY A 8 -12.69 -5.60 -4.10
N PRO A 9 -12.37 -4.56 -4.90
CA PRO A 9 -13.32 -3.50 -5.20
C PRO A 9 -14.60 -4.00 -5.86
N LEU A 10 -14.52 -4.94 -6.80
CA LEU A 10 -15.70 -5.53 -7.46
C LEU A 10 -16.55 -6.34 -6.48
N ALA A 11 -15.92 -7.13 -5.61
CA ALA A 11 -16.63 -7.86 -4.55
C ALA A 11 -17.33 -6.94 -3.55
N ALA A 12 -16.76 -5.75 -3.33
CA ALA A 12 -17.36 -4.70 -2.50
C ALA A 12 -18.44 -3.87 -3.24
N GLY A 13 -18.74 -4.18 -4.50
CA GLY A 13 -19.68 -3.43 -5.33
C GLY A 13 -19.19 -2.05 -5.76
N ALA A 14 -17.87 -1.81 -5.72
CA ALA A 14 -17.29 -0.55 -6.14
C ALA A 14 -17.13 -0.46 -7.65
N THR A 15 -17.26 0.76 -8.18
CA THR A 15 -16.89 1.06 -9.56
C THR A 15 -15.39 1.34 -9.64
N GLN A 16 -14.71 0.72 -10.59
CA GLN A 16 -13.29 0.95 -10.85
C GLN A 16 -13.10 1.71 -12.16
N ILE A 17 -12.18 2.67 -12.14
CA ILE A 17 -11.74 3.36 -13.35
C ILE A 17 -10.44 2.71 -13.80
N ILE A 18 -10.47 2.15 -15.00
CA ILE A 18 -9.31 1.57 -15.66
C ILE A 18 -8.92 2.49 -16.81
N PHE A 19 -7.66 2.86 -16.90
CA PHE A 19 -7.16 3.68 -17.97
C PHE A 19 -5.91 3.08 -18.61
N GLU A 20 -5.69 3.37 -19.86
CA GLU A 20 -4.49 2.99 -20.61
C GLU A 20 -3.46 4.12 -20.59
N GLY A 21 -2.20 3.78 -20.38
CA GLY A 21 -1.08 4.73 -20.41
C GLY A 21 -0.39 4.92 -19.06
N ILE A 22 0.55 5.86 -19.04
CA ILE A 22 1.37 6.19 -17.86
C ILE A 22 0.84 7.44 -17.15
N PRO A 23 1.20 7.66 -15.87
CA PRO A 23 0.69 8.78 -15.06
C PRO A 23 0.96 10.17 -15.65
N THR A 24 2.00 10.30 -16.45
CA THR A 24 2.46 11.58 -17.01
C THR A 24 2.07 11.83 -18.46
N PHE A 25 1.26 10.96 -19.08
CA PHE A 25 0.79 11.13 -20.45
C PHE A 25 -0.72 11.40 -20.50
N PRO A 26 -1.21 12.38 -21.28
CA PRO A 26 -0.49 13.36 -22.11
C PRO A 26 0.22 14.44 -21.29
N ASN A 27 -0.10 14.60 -20.03
CA ASN A 27 0.58 15.46 -19.07
C ASN A 27 0.41 14.94 -17.62
N ALA A 28 1.20 15.44 -16.70
CA ALA A 28 1.20 14.98 -15.30
C ALA A 28 -0.04 15.39 -14.47
N GLY A 29 -0.93 16.21 -15.02
CA GLY A 29 -2.24 16.52 -14.43
C GLY A 29 -3.32 15.47 -14.67
N ARG A 30 -3.01 14.42 -15.45
CA ARG A 30 -3.97 13.41 -15.87
C ARG A 30 -4.78 12.78 -14.74
N PHE A 31 -4.13 12.39 -13.66
CA PHE A 31 -4.82 11.78 -12.52
C PHE A 31 -5.83 12.73 -11.88
N TRP A 32 -5.44 13.97 -11.72
CA TRP A 32 -6.30 15.00 -11.13
C TRP A 32 -7.52 15.28 -12.01
N GLN A 33 -7.33 15.38 -13.31
CA GLN A 33 -8.40 15.54 -14.29
C GLN A 33 -9.37 14.34 -14.30
N MET A 34 -8.84 13.12 -14.17
CA MET A 34 -9.67 11.91 -14.07
C MET A 34 -10.49 11.88 -12.78
N ILE A 35 -9.88 12.21 -11.64
CA ILE A 35 -10.57 12.30 -10.34
C ILE A 35 -11.70 13.34 -10.42
N GLU A 36 -11.41 14.52 -10.93
CA GLU A 36 -12.40 15.58 -11.11
C GLU A 36 -13.55 15.16 -12.02
N ARG A 37 -13.21 14.63 -13.21
CA ARG A 37 -14.19 14.21 -14.23
C ARG A 37 -15.12 13.10 -13.75
N HIS A 38 -14.56 12.10 -13.08
CA HIS A 38 -15.30 10.90 -12.67
C HIS A 38 -15.76 10.94 -11.20
N LYS A 39 -15.44 12.03 -10.49
CA LYS A 39 -15.77 12.19 -9.06
C LYS A 39 -15.31 11.00 -8.23
N CYS A 40 -14.06 10.59 -8.44
CA CYS A 40 -13.46 9.48 -7.71
C CYS A 40 -13.47 9.75 -6.21
N SER A 41 -13.87 8.78 -5.43
CA SER A 41 -13.88 8.89 -3.96
C SER A 41 -12.63 8.30 -3.31
N ILE A 42 -11.90 7.45 -4.02
CA ILE A 42 -10.68 6.79 -3.56
C ILE A 42 -9.61 6.91 -4.64
N PHE A 43 -8.41 7.29 -4.24
CA PHE A 43 -7.24 7.29 -5.11
C PHE A 43 -6.12 6.46 -4.46
N TYR A 44 -5.72 5.38 -5.14
CA TYR A 44 -4.77 4.40 -4.66
C TYR A 44 -3.65 4.22 -5.68
N THR A 45 -2.41 4.53 -5.29
CA THR A 45 -1.26 4.57 -6.20
C THR A 45 0.06 4.26 -5.49
N ALA A 46 1.14 4.18 -6.27
CA ALA A 46 2.47 3.90 -5.74
C ALA A 46 3.24 5.19 -5.35
N PRO A 47 4.09 5.15 -4.32
CA PRO A 47 4.96 6.26 -3.94
C PRO A 47 5.83 6.78 -5.07
N THR A 48 6.35 5.91 -5.93
CA THR A 48 7.10 6.30 -7.13
C THR A 48 6.28 7.18 -8.06
N ALA A 49 4.99 6.89 -8.27
CA ALA A 49 4.10 7.75 -9.05
C ALA A 49 3.92 9.11 -8.36
N ILE A 50 3.70 9.14 -7.06
CA ILE A 50 3.57 10.39 -6.28
C ILE A 50 4.83 11.24 -6.41
N ARG A 51 6.02 10.67 -6.21
CA ARG A 51 7.30 11.42 -6.37
C ARG A 51 7.46 12.01 -7.77
N SER A 52 7.07 11.26 -8.80
CA SER A 52 7.10 11.76 -10.19
C SER A 52 6.15 12.93 -10.41
N LEU A 53 4.95 12.88 -9.80
CA LEU A 53 3.95 13.95 -9.88
C LEU A 53 4.36 15.19 -9.07
N ILE A 54 5.02 15.03 -7.92
CA ILE A 54 5.62 16.12 -7.16
C ILE A 54 6.62 16.88 -8.04
N LYS A 55 7.59 16.15 -8.59
CA LYS A 55 8.60 16.73 -9.48
C LYS A 55 8.01 17.46 -10.69
N ALA A 56 6.97 16.89 -11.29
CA ALA A 56 6.28 17.51 -12.41
C ALA A 56 5.56 18.81 -12.00
N ALA A 57 4.90 18.83 -10.84
CA ALA A 57 4.19 19.98 -10.31
C ALA A 57 5.13 21.14 -9.89
N GLU A 58 6.35 20.81 -9.45
CA GLU A 58 7.41 21.81 -9.19
C GLU A 58 7.89 22.47 -10.47
N GLY A 59 7.96 21.73 -11.56
CA GLY A 59 8.39 22.25 -12.88
C GLY A 59 7.28 22.95 -13.68
N ASP A 60 6.03 22.59 -13.45
CA ASP A 60 4.86 23.13 -14.16
C ASP A 60 3.64 23.23 -13.25
N ALA A 61 3.31 24.45 -12.86
CA ALA A 61 2.15 24.73 -12.02
C ALA A 61 0.80 24.36 -12.67
N ALA A 62 0.74 24.17 -14.00
CA ALA A 62 -0.49 23.78 -14.70
C ALA A 62 -0.91 22.32 -14.40
N VAL A 63 0.04 21.46 -14.01
CA VAL A 63 -0.22 20.06 -13.65
C VAL A 63 -0.36 19.83 -12.14
N HIS A 64 -0.29 20.89 -11.34
CA HIS A 64 -0.44 20.79 -9.89
C HIS A 64 -1.88 20.36 -9.50
N PRO A 65 -2.06 19.50 -8.47
CA PRO A 65 -3.38 19.02 -8.03
C PRO A 65 -4.41 20.13 -7.77
N ALA A 66 -3.96 21.28 -7.28
CA ALA A 66 -4.83 22.45 -7.04
C ALA A 66 -5.52 23.04 -8.29
N ARG A 67 -5.20 22.55 -9.48
CA ARG A 67 -5.86 22.94 -10.72
C ARG A 67 -7.10 22.13 -11.05
N SER A 68 -7.40 21.12 -10.25
CA SER A 68 -8.56 20.25 -10.42
C SER A 68 -9.41 20.20 -9.15
N ASP A 69 -10.70 19.95 -9.31
CA ASP A 69 -11.61 19.73 -8.19
C ASP A 69 -11.46 18.30 -7.64
N LEU A 70 -10.72 18.15 -6.54
CA LEU A 70 -10.50 16.89 -5.84
C LEU A 70 -11.43 16.69 -4.64
N SER A 71 -12.48 17.50 -4.52
CA SER A 71 -13.41 17.47 -3.36
C SER A 71 -14.16 16.15 -3.19
N SER A 72 -14.30 15.36 -4.26
CA SER A 72 -14.90 14.02 -4.23
C SER A 72 -14.06 12.98 -3.50
N LEU A 73 -12.74 13.19 -3.38
CA LEU A 73 -11.86 12.26 -2.67
C LEU A 73 -12.22 12.19 -1.18
N ARG A 74 -12.27 11.00 -0.64
CA ARG A 74 -12.47 10.68 0.78
C ARG A 74 -11.29 9.92 1.39
N ILE A 75 -10.62 9.10 0.58
CA ILE A 75 -9.50 8.25 1.00
C ILE A 75 -8.41 8.30 -0.05
N LEU A 76 -7.18 8.40 0.40
CA LEU A 76 -5.97 8.20 -0.39
C LEU A 76 -5.32 6.88 0.03
N GLY A 77 -4.60 6.24 -0.86
CA GLY A 77 -3.87 5.03 -0.54
C GLY A 77 -2.49 4.99 -1.18
N SER A 78 -1.59 4.24 -0.55
CA SER A 78 -0.22 4.01 -0.99
C SER A 78 0.11 2.54 -0.97
N VAL A 79 0.84 2.06 -1.99
CA VAL A 79 1.15 0.64 -2.19
C VAL A 79 2.44 0.42 -2.97
N GLY A 80 3.07 -0.71 -2.70
CA GLY A 80 4.15 -1.29 -3.51
C GLY A 80 5.55 -0.99 -3.00
N GLU A 81 5.73 0.05 -2.23
CA GLU A 81 6.98 0.42 -1.56
C GLU A 81 6.70 1.35 -0.38
N PRO A 82 7.60 1.48 0.60
CA PRO A 82 7.46 2.50 1.64
C PRO A 82 7.42 3.91 1.05
N ILE A 83 6.47 4.72 1.51
CA ILE A 83 6.39 6.13 1.16
C ILE A 83 7.20 6.95 2.17
N ASN A 84 8.13 7.78 1.69
CA ASN A 84 8.85 8.67 2.58
C ASN A 84 7.92 9.76 3.17
N PRO A 85 8.16 10.21 4.43
CA PRO A 85 7.27 11.17 5.10
C PRO A 85 7.02 12.46 4.33
N GLU A 86 8.00 12.96 3.59
CA GLU A 86 7.87 14.18 2.78
C GLU A 86 6.84 14.01 1.64
N ALA A 87 6.94 12.92 0.87
CA ALA A 87 5.99 12.60 -0.19
C ALA A 87 4.59 12.29 0.40
N TRP A 88 4.53 11.62 1.55
CA TRP A 88 3.29 11.38 2.28
C TRP A 88 2.61 12.70 2.67
N MET A 89 3.35 13.66 3.24
CA MET A 89 2.83 14.97 3.63
C MET A 89 2.38 15.80 2.42
N TRP A 90 3.13 15.76 1.32
CA TRP A 90 2.71 16.41 0.08
C TRP A 90 1.40 15.82 -0.45
N TYR A 91 1.30 14.49 -0.45
CA TYR A 91 0.11 13.75 -0.88
C TYR A 91 -1.11 14.09 -0.01
N TYR A 92 -0.92 14.10 1.30
CA TYR A 92 -1.96 14.48 2.27
C TYR A 92 -2.45 15.91 2.05
N LYS A 93 -1.51 16.86 1.90
CA LYS A 93 -1.82 18.28 1.81
C LYS A 93 -2.42 18.66 0.46
N HIS A 94 -1.74 18.31 -0.63
CA HIS A 94 -2.09 18.84 -1.95
C HIS A 94 -3.12 17.99 -2.70
N VAL A 95 -3.19 16.71 -2.45
CA VAL A 95 -4.18 15.81 -3.06
C VAL A 95 -5.34 15.55 -2.10
N GLY A 96 -5.04 15.26 -0.85
CA GLY A 96 -6.04 14.99 0.18
C GLY A 96 -6.71 16.21 0.77
N GLY A 97 -6.17 17.42 0.53
CA GLY A 97 -6.70 18.67 1.07
C GLY A 97 -6.73 18.68 2.60
N GLU A 98 -5.77 18.04 3.25
CA GLU A 98 -5.63 17.89 4.71
C GLU A 98 -6.84 17.22 5.40
N ARG A 99 -7.74 16.58 4.64
CA ARG A 99 -8.97 15.94 5.13
C ARG A 99 -9.05 14.45 4.82
N CYS A 100 -8.39 13.99 3.74
CA CYS A 100 -8.42 12.58 3.35
C CYS A 100 -7.35 11.80 4.10
N PRO A 101 -7.70 10.75 4.84
CA PRO A 101 -6.69 9.86 5.42
C PRO A 101 -5.89 9.17 4.31
N ILE A 102 -4.59 8.97 4.55
CA ILE A 102 -3.75 8.13 3.70
C ILE A 102 -3.68 6.74 4.32
N VAL A 103 -4.18 5.76 3.59
CA VAL A 103 -4.10 4.33 3.93
C VAL A 103 -2.85 3.78 3.26
N ASP A 104 -1.74 3.81 3.99
CA ASP A 104 -0.49 3.19 3.55
C ASP A 104 -0.58 1.70 3.80
N THR A 105 -0.31 0.87 2.78
CA THR A 105 -0.66 -0.55 2.81
C THR A 105 0.57 -1.42 2.60
N PHE A 106 0.77 -2.36 3.51
CA PHE A 106 1.71 -3.46 3.32
C PHE A 106 0.97 -4.76 3.00
N TRP A 107 1.30 -5.32 1.87
CA TRP A 107 0.84 -6.62 1.40
C TRP A 107 1.71 -7.11 0.24
N GLN A 108 1.62 -8.39 -0.03
CA GLN A 108 2.33 -9.05 -1.12
C GLN A 108 1.34 -9.88 -1.93
N THR A 109 1.72 -10.35 -3.12
CA THR A 109 0.94 -11.32 -3.89
C THR A 109 0.64 -12.55 -3.04
N GLU A 110 1.63 -12.97 -2.26
CA GLU A 110 1.61 -14.13 -1.37
C GLU A 110 0.71 -13.94 -0.15
N THR A 111 0.51 -12.72 0.30
CA THR A 111 -0.42 -12.47 1.42
C THR A 111 -1.88 -12.48 0.99
N GLY A 112 -2.15 -12.34 -0.30
CA GLY A 112 -3.49 -12.36 -0.89
C GLY A 112 -4.35 -11.13 -0.61
N GLY A 113 -3.90 -10.25 0.26
CA GLY A 113 -4.55 -9.01 0.66
C GLY A 113 -3.70 -8.24 1.65
N HIS A 114 -4.19 -7.10 2.12
CA HIS A 114 -3.49 -6.28 3.10
C HIS A 114 -3.28 -7.05 4.42
N VAL A 115 -2.12 -6.88 5.02
CA VAL A 115 -1.79 -7.50 6.32
C VAL A 115 -1.42 -6.45 7.37
N ILE A 116 -0.77 -5.35 6.95
CA ILE A 116 -0.46 -4.22 7.84
C ILE A 116 -0.93 -2.95 7.15
N THR A 117 -1.83 -2.22 7.79
CA THR A 117 -2.40 -0.99 7.22
C THR A 117 -3.25 -0.26 8.26
N PRO A 118 -3.30 1.07 8.27
CA PRO A 118 -4.20 1.79 9.15
C PRO A 118 -5.66 1.60 8.73
N LEU A 119 -6.55 1.55 9.71
CA LEU A 119 -8.00 1.61 9.49
C LEU A 119 -8.43 3.07 9.53
N PRO A 120 -8.97 3.63 8.43
CA PRO A 120 -9.40 5.04 8.38
C PRO A 120 -10.39 5.37 9.50
N GLY A 121 -10.10 6.43 10.24
CA GLY A 121 -10.93 6.88 11.37
C GLY A 121 -10.74 6.11 12.67
N ALA A 122 -10.00 5.00 12.69
CA ALA A 122 -9.75 4.19 13.88
C ALA A 122 -8.27 4.13 14.28
N THR A 123 -7.37 4.15 13.30
CA THR A 123 -5.92 4.08 13.57
C THR A 123 -5.29 5.46 13.36
N PRO A 124 -4.51 5.98 14.33
CA PRO A 124 -3.70 7.17 14.10
C PRO A 124 -2.75 6.97 12.92
N LEU A 125 -2.73 7.92 12.00
CA LEU A 125 -1.86 7.86 10.83
C LEU A 125 -0.46 8.35 11.18
N VAL A 126 0.55 7.68 10.64
CA VAL A 126 1.96 8.02 10.80
C VAL A 126 2.59 8.12 9.42
N PRO A 127 3.09 9.30 9.00
CA PRO A 127 3.75 9.44 7.71
C PRO A 127 4.89 8.45 7.53
N GLY A 128 4.83 7.66 6.45
CA GLY A 128 5.82 6.65 6.14
C GLY A 128 5.65 5.30 6.85
N SER A 129 4.52 5.07 7.53
CA SER A 129 4.26 3.81 8.23
C SER A 129 2.91 3.20 7.86
N CYS A 130 2.91 1.89 7.58
CA CYS A 130 1.69 1.09 7.48
C CYS A 130 1.01 0.84 8.83
N THR A 131 1.59 1.30 9.93
CA THR A 131 1.06 1.32 11.30
C THR A 131 0.86 -0.06 11.94
N LEU A 132 -0.34 -0.61 11.92
CA LEU A 132 -0.71 -1.79 12.70
C LEU A 132 -1.14 -2.97 11.82
N PRO A 133 -0.87 -4.20 12.27
CA PRO A 133 -1.45 -5.38 11.64
C PRO A 133 -2.99 -5.34 11.68
N LEU A 134 -3.62 -5.83 10.62
CA LEU A 134 -5.07 -6.02 10.59
C LEU A 134 -5.51 -7.07 11.63
N PRO A 135 -6.76 -7.00 12.11
CA PRO A 135 -7.31 -8.02 13.00
C PRO A 135 -7.14 -9.44 12.43
N GLY A 136 -6.57 -10.33 13.25
CA GLY A 136 -6.26 -11.70 12.85
C GLY A 136 -4.84 -11.91 12.28
N ILE A 137 -4.08 -10.85 12.02
CA ILE A 137 -2.68 -10.92 11.60
C ILE A 137 -1.77 -10.79 12.82
N THR A 138 -0.89 -11.77 13.02
CA THR A 138 0.12 -11.75 14.10
C THR A 138 1.50 -11.48 13.49
N ALA A 139 1.76 -10.21 13.16
CA ALA A 139 3.07 -9.77 12.68
C ALA A 139 4.06 -9.59 13.82
N ALA A 140 5.34 -9.84 13.55
CA ALA A 140 6.44 -9.59 14.48
C ALA A 140 7.72 -9.24 13.74
N ILE A 141 8.62 -8.55 14.44
CA ILE A 141 10.02 -8.40 14.01
C ILE A 141 10.85 -9.36 14.84
N VAL A 142 11.61 -10.21 14.16
CA VAL A 142 12.40 -11.28 14.80
C VAL A 142 13.87 -11.22 14.38
N ASP A 143 14.72 -11.86 15.16
CA ASP A 143 16.11 -12.10 14.82
C ASP A 143 16.25 -13.27 13.81
N GLU A 144 17.47 -13.57 13.41
CA GLU A 144 17.80 -14.65 12.45
C GLU A 144 17.40 -16.05 12.94
N THR A 145 17.05 -16.21 14.20
CA THR A 145 16.63 -17.46 14.83
C THR A 145 15.14 -17.48 15.16
N GLY A 146 14.39 -16.46 14.72
CA GLY A 146 12.94 -16.35 14.92
C GLY A 146 12.51 -15.95 16.31
N ASN A 147 13.37 -15.33 17.13
CA ASN A 147 13.00 -14.76 18.41
C ASN A 147 12.63 -13.29 18.25
N ASP A 148 11.63 -12.83 19.01
CA ASP A 148 11.22 -11.43 18.98
C ASP A 148 12.37 -10.52 19.40
N VAL A 149 12.57 -9.44 18.67
CA VAL A 149 13.52 -8.38 19.03
C VAL A 149 12.85 -7.33 19.90
N ALA A 150 13.65 -6.56 20.63
CA ALA A 150 13.14 -5.46 21.45
C ALA A 150 12.50 -4.38 20.56
N ASN A 151 11.49 -3.68 21.11
CA ASN A 151 10.86 -2.55 20.41
C ASN A 151 11.88 -1.48 20.04
N GLY A 152 11.86 -1.06 18.77
CA GLY A 152 12.81 -0.12 18.19
C GLY A 152 14.08 -0.73 17.63
N ALA A 153 14.30 -2.04 17.78
CA ALA A 153 15.36 -2.75 17.11
C ALA A 153 14.92 -3.18 15.69
N GLY A 154 15.87 -3.21 14.76
CA GLY A 154 15.66 -3.79 13.43
C GLY A 154 15.67 -5.31 13.45
N GLY A 155 15.06 -5.92 12.44
CA GLY A 155 15.02 -7.37 12.30
C GLY A 155 14.21 -7.80 11.09
N ILE A 156 13.83 -9.06 11.04
CA ILE A 156 13.11 -9.69 9.94
C ILE A 156 11.61 -9.61 10.21
N LEU A 157 10.83 -9.09 9.27
CA LEU A 157 9.38 -9.09 9.36
C LEU A 157 8.82 -10.48 9.07
N VAL A 158 8.06 -11.03 10.01
CA VAL A 158 7.37 -12.31 9.88
C VAL A 158 5.91 -12.21 10.30
N ILE A 159 5.08 -13.15 9.78
CA ILE A 159 3.72 -13.36 10.28
C ILE A 159 3.68 -14.73 10.94
N LYS A 160 3.38 -14.76 12.24
CA LYS A 160 3.53 -15.95 13.09
C LYS A 160 2.41 -16.97 12.95
N ARG A 161 1.25 -16.57 12.43
CA ARG A 161 0.09 -17.44 12.28
C ARG A 161 -0.50 -17.38 10.89
N PRO A 162 -1.02 -18.50 10.37
CA PRO A 162 -1.75 -18.50 9.10
C PRO A 162 -2.96 -17.56 9.14
N TRP A 163 -3.32 -17.02 7.99
CA TRP A 163 -4.51 -16.19 7.78
C TRP A 163 -5.26 -16.66 6.52
N PRO A 164 -6.54 -16.31 6.34
CA PRO A 164 -7.39 -16.89 5.28
C PRO A 164 -6.89 -16.68 3.85
N SER A 165 -6.25 -15.55 3.55
CA SER A 165 -5.77 -15.20 2.20
C SER A 165 -4.31 -15.56 1.92
N MET A 166 -3.64 -16.25 2.87
CA MET A 166 -2.24 -16.66 2.73
C MET A 166 -2.05 -17.57 1.51
N ILE A 167 -0.93 -17.41 0.81
CA ILE A 167 -0.49 -18.34 -0.23
C ILE A 167 -0.51 -19.80 0.28
N ARG A 168 -0.95 -20.74 -0.56
CA ARG A 168 -1.10 -22.14 -0.17
C ARG A 168 -0.01 -23.04 -0.74
N THR A 169 0.55 -22.68 -1.88
CA THR A 169 1.62 -23.43 -2.53
C THR A 169 2.21 -22.63 -3.71
N ILE A 170 3.31 -23.13 -4.26
CA ILE A 170 3.81 -22.79 -5.59
C ILE A 170 3.45 -23.95 -6.52
N TRP A 171 2.95 -23.64 -7.71
CA TRP A 171 2.56 -24.65 -8.70
C TRP A 171 3.74 -25.60 -9.00
N ASN A 172 3.49 -26.90 -8.84
CA ASN A 172 4.47 -27.97 -9.03
C ASN A 172 5.79 -27.86 -8.23
N ASP A 173 5.86 -26.98 -7.20
CA ASP A 173 7.09 -26.80 -6.43
C ASP A 173 6.79 -26.58 -4.93
N PRO A 174 6.25 -27.58 -4.22
CA PRO A 174 5.93 -27.47 -2.80
C PRO A 174 7.16 -27.32 -1.90
N GLU A 175 8.30 -27.84 -2.32
CA GLU A 175 9.55 -27.71 -1.55
C GLU A 175 10.08 -26.27 -1.57
N ARG A 176 10.07 -25.63 -2.73
CA ARG A 176 10.39 -24.20 -2.82
C ARG A 176 9.42 -23.35 -2.02
N PHE A 177 8.13 -23.68 -2.04
CA PHE A 177 7.12 -22.99 -1.22
C PHE A 177 7.52 -22.98 0.25
N LYS A 178 7.81 -24.15 0.83
CA LYS A 178 8.23 -24.25 2.24
C LYS A 178 9.52 -23.49 2.51
N LYS A 179 10.55 -23.74 1.70
CA LYS A 179 11.89 -23.15 1.87
C LYS A 179 11.87 -21.62 1.76
N SER A 180 11.11 -21.07 0.82
CA SER A 180 11.10 -19.63 0.56
C SER A 180 10.22 -18.84 1.54
N TYR A 181 9.12 -19.40 1.99
CA TYR A 181 8.13 -18.68 2.79
C TYR A 181 8.00 -19.15 4.24
N PHE A 182 8.53 -20.33 4.59
CA PHE A 182 8.44 -20.90 5.93
C PHE A 182 9.76 -21.56 6.34
N PRO A 183 10.87 -20.83 6.35
CA PRO A 183 12.17 -21.38 6.67
C PRO A 183 12.21 -21.87 8.11
N GLU A 184 12.86 -23.04 8.33
CA GLU A 184 12.93 -23.67 9.65
C GLU A 184 13.69 -22.83 10.68
N GLU A 185 14.73 -22.12 10.25
CA GLU A 185 15.51 -21.19 11.07
C GLU A 185 14.67 -20.05 11.66
N LEU A 186 13.58 -19.67 11.00
CA LEU A 186 12.58 -18.72 11.51
C LEU A 186 11.37 -19.42 12.13
N LYS A 187 11.53 -20.64 12.65
CA LYS A 187 10.49 -21.42 13.33
C LYS A 187 9.27 -21.73 12.45
N GLY A 188 9.45 -21.70 11.12
CA GLY A 188 8.35 -21.89 10.17
C GLY A 188 7.33 -20.75 10.14
N TYR A 189 7.70 -19.55 10.60
CA TYR A 189 6.88 -18.35 10.40
C TYR A 189 6.89 -17.92 8.94
N TYR A 190 5.82 -17.29 8.49
CA TYR A 190 5.80 -16.72 7.15
C TYR A 190 6.82 -15.59 7.05
N LEU A 191 7.78 -15.75 6.15
CA LEU A 191 8.81 -14.77 5.85
C LEU A 191 8.30 -13.81 4.78
N ALA A 192 8.18 -12.52 5.13
CA ALA A 192 7.80 -11.49 4.17
C ALA A 192 8.93 -11.17 3.17
N GLY A 193 10.19 -11.38 3.56
CA GLY A 193 11.35 -11.08 2.73
C GLY A 193 11.70 -9.59 2.63
N ASP A 194 10.92 -8.76 3.31
CA ASP A 194 11.14 -7.32 3.43
C ASP A 194 11.61 -7.03 4.86
N GLY A 195 12.69 -6.33 5.03
CA GLY A 195 13.31 -6.00 6.32
C GLY A 195 13.79 -4.58 6.40
#